data_a509f94ee9ab1c9773cba04e2c51aff6
#
_entry.id   a509f94ee9ab1c9773cba04e2c51aff6
#
_cell.length_a   1.000
_cell.length_b   1.000
_cell.length_c   1.000
_cell.angle_alpha   90.00
_cell.angle_beta   90.00
_cell.angle_gamma   90.00
#
_symmetry.space_group_name_H-M   'P 1'
#
loop_
_entity.id
_entity.type
_entity.pdbx_description
1 polymer ?
#
loop_
_entity_poly.entity_id
_entity_poly.type
_entity_poly.pdbx_seq_one_letter_code
_entity_poly.pdbx_strand_id
1 'polypeptide(L)'
;VLSREVNTWVMLLAGAIIISMLGPYTLSHMKDTLTFFLANAHHIPTDPKGLQQTVEMLFGEIGMLWLLPLLIVFVAAIAGPFLQIGPLFSAETLKPSLSKISPIKGFGRLFSLRSLMEFVKGVLKISVIAAVSVAVLWPAFPTIERFIYFDFSQMLQEFDMLLLQLLAAVIAVLTIIAVLDYMY
;
A
#
# COMPACT_ATOMS: atom_id res chain seq x y z
N VAL A 1 5.52 -18.59 14.62
CA VAL A 1 6.22 -17.34 14.28
C VAL A 1 5.49 -16.73 13.10
N LEU A 2 4.94 -15.53 13.27
CA LEU A 2 4.30 -14.78 12.16
C LEU A 2 5.37 -14.48 11.10
N SER A 3 5.17 -14.98 9.88
CA SER A 3 5.99 -14.55 8.76
C SER A 3 5.58 -13.12 8.36
N ARG A 4 6.46 -12.16 8.58
CA ARG A 4 6.25 -10.77 8.16
C ARG A 4 6.05 -10.68 6.63
N GLU A 5 6.61 -11.64 5.91
CA GLU A 5 6.58 -11.69 4.45
C GLU A 5 5.21 -12.05 3.89
N VAL A 6 4.53 -13.01 4.51
CA VAL A 6 3.15 -13.37 4.13
C VAL A 6 2.23 -12.16 4.33
N ASN A 7 2.39 -11.42 5.42
CA ASN A 7 1.58 -10.23 5.66
C ASN A 7 1.86 -9.14 4.60
N THR A 8 3.14 -8.89 4.29
CA THR A 8 3.53 -7.94 3.24
C THR A 8 2.98 -8.38 1.87
N TRP A 9 3.06 -9.67 1.56
CA TRP A 9 2.54 -10.23 0.32
C TRP A 9 1.02 -10.05 0.20
N VAL A 10 0.26 -10.34 1.26
CA VAL A 10 -1.21 -10.14 1.29
C VAL A 10 -1.56 -8.66 1.09
N MET A 11 -0.82 -7.75 1.73
CA MET A 11 -1.04 -6.30 1.59
C MET A 11 -0.72 -5.80 0.18
N LEU A 12 0.35 -6.29 -0.45
CA LEU A 12 0.69 -5.94 -1.83
C LEU A 12 -0.33 -6.49 -2.83
N LEU A 13 -0.82 -7.71 -2.62
CA LEU A 13 -1.93 -8.24 -3.41
C LEU A 13 -3.19 -7.39 -3.29
N ALA A 14 -3.55 -7.00 -2.08
CA ALA A 14 -4.69 -6.10 -1.85
C ALA A 14 -4.48 -4.76 -2.59
N GLY A 15 -3.28 -4.19 -2.52
CA GLY A 15 -2.91 -2.98 -3.27
C GLY A 15 -3.04 -3.17 -4.78
N ALA A 16 -2.54 -4.28 -5.33
CA ALA A 16 -2.66 -4.59 -6.75
C ALA A 16 -4.14 -4.73 -7.20
N ILE A 17 -4.98 -5.38 -6.39
CA ILE A 17 -6.42 -5.51 -6.66
C ILE A 17 -7.09 -4.14 -6.64
N ILE A 18 -6.78 -3.29 -5.65
CA ILE A 18 -7.33 -1.94 -5.57
C ILE A 18 -6.96 -1.13 -6.82
N ILE A 19 -5.69 -1.13 -7.20
CA ILE A 19 -5.22 -0.35 -8.36
C ILE A 19 -5.83 -0.89 -9.64
N SER A 20 -5.83 -2.21 -9.87
CA SER A 20 -6.29 -2.80 -11.13
C SER A 20 -7.81 -2.73 -11.32
N MET A 21 -8.58 -2.95 -10.24
CA MET A 21 -10.05 -3.04 -10.33
C MET A 21 -10.76 -1.75 -9.94
N LEU A 22 -10.28 -1.08 -8.91
CA LEU A 22 -10.93 0.12 -8.38
C LEU A 22 -10.28 1.42 -8.85
N GLY A 23 -8.99 1.39 -9.26
CA GLY A 23 -8.25 2.57 -9.70
C GLY A 23 -8.96 3.35 -10.78
N PRO A 24 -9.29 2.74 -11.95
CA PRO A 24 -9.96 3.45 -13.04
C PRO A 24 -11.31 4.02 -12.63
N TYR A 25 -12.10 3.27 -11.85
CA TYR A 25 -13.39 3.72 -11.33
C TYR A 25 -13.23 4.90 -10.36
N THR A 26 -12.34 4.78 -9.40
CA THR A 26 -12.07 5.82 -8.39
C THR A 26 -11.58 7.10 -9.03
N LEU A 27 -10.64 6.99 -9.98
CA LEU A 27 -10.08 8.14 -10.68
C LEU A 27 -11.11 8.85 -11.57
N SER A 28 -11.95 8.10 -12.30
CA SER A 28 -13.00 8.71 -13.12
C SER A 28 -14.03 9.45 -12.30
N HIS A 29 -14.52 8.85 -11.21
CA HIS A 29 -15.50 9.49 -10.32
C HIS A 29 -14.91 10.71 -9.62
N MET A 30 -13.66 10.63 -9.18
CA MET A 30 -12.96 11.75 -8.57
C MET A 30 -12.79 12.92 -9.55
N LYS A 31 -12.43 12.62 -10.81
CA LYS A 31 -12.36 13.59 -11.90
C LYS A 31 -13.73 14.24 -12.14
N ASP A 32 -14.80 13.44 -12.23
CA ASP A 32 -16.15 13.93 -12.50
C ASP A 32 -16.64 14.81 -11.36
N THR A 33 -16.45 14.40 -10.11
CA THR A 33 -16.79 15.19 -8.93
C THR A 33 -16.04 16.52 -8.91
N LEU A 34 -14.72 16.50 -9.10
CA LEU A 34 -13.90 17.72 -9.13
C LEU A 34 -14.31 18.64 -10.29
N THR A 35 -14.54 18.08 -11.47
CA THR A 35 -14.97 18.84 -12.65
C THR A 35 -16.32 19.50 -12.40
N PHE A 36 -17.26 18.78 -11.78
CA PHE A 36 -18.57 19.34 -11.41
C PHE A 36 -18.42 20.54 -10.48
N PHE A 37 -17.62 20.41 -9.42
CA PHE A 37 -17.40 21.51 -8.46
C PHE A 37 -16.69 22.70 -9.10
N LEU A 38 -15.70 22.47 -9.95
CA LEU A 38 -14.98 23.52 -10.66
C LEU A 38 -15.90 24.26 -11.66
N ALA A 39 -16.66 23.51 -12.44
CA ALA A 39 -17.61 24.07 -13.40
C ALA A 39 -18.71 24.91 -12.73
N ASN A 40 -19.16 24.49 -11.55
CA ASN A 40 -20.22 25.14 -10.80
C ASN A 40 -19.71 26.01 -9.64
N ALA A 41 -18.43 26.35 -9.62
CA ALA A 41 -17.82 27.11 -8.54
C ALA A 41 -18.54 28.44 -8.26
N HIS A 42 -19.06 29.09 -9.31
CA HIS A 42 -19.82 30.34 -9.22
C HIS A 42 -21.25 30.19 -8.66
N HIS A 43 -21.76 28.96 -8.57
CA HIS A 43 -23.05 28.64 -7.95
C HIS A 43 -22.95 28.20 -6.50
N ILE A 44 -21.71 28.00 -5.99
CA ILE A 44 -21.49 27.59 -4.60
C ILE A 44 -21.90 28.76 -3.70
N PRO A 45 -22.85 28.54 -2.75
CA PRO A 45 -23.26 29.57 -1.82
C PRO A 45 -22.07 30.06 -0.97
N THR A 46 -21.92 31.36 -0.85
CA THR A 46 -20.84 31.98 -0.05
C THR A 46 -21.22 32.22 1.41
N ASP A 47 -22.47 31.94 1.77
CA ASP A 47 -22.93 32.00 3.15
C ASP A 47 -22.39 30.80 3.97
N PRO A 48 -22.18 30.94 5.29
CA PRO A 48 -21.57 29.90 6.12
C PRO A 48 -22.30 28.56 6.08
N LYS A 49 -23.63 28.56 6.00
CA LYS A 49 -24.43 27.33 5.94
C LYS A 49 -24.32 26.62 4.57
N GLY A 50 -24.35 27.38 3.50
CA GLY A 50 -24.22 26.82 2.15
C GLY A 50 -22.81 26.26 1.90
N LEU A 51 -21.77 26.94 2.39
CA LEU A 51 -20.41 26.42 2.37
C LEU A 51 -20.29 25.12 3.16
N GLN A 52 -20.86 25.04 4.38
CA GLN A 52 -20.85 23.84 5.18
C GLN A 52 -21.52 22.68 4.45
N GLN A 53 -22.70 22.88 3.88
CA GLN A 53 -23.42 21.86 3.12
C GLN A 53 -22.62 21.36 1.91
N THR A 54 -21.98 22.27 1.18
CA THR A 54 -21.16 21.94 0.03
C THR A 54 -19.95 21.08 0.43
N VAL A 55 -19.29 21.44 1.54
CA VAL A 55 -18.17 20.68 2.08
C VAL A 55 -18.61 19.30 2.58
N GLU A 56 -19.72 19.21 3.30
CA GLU A 56 -20.29 17.93 3.77
C GLU A 56 -20.65 17.01 2.59
N MET A 57 -21.23 17.53 1.53
CA MET A 57 -21.53 16.77 0.31
C MET A 57 -20.25 16.26 -0.35
N LEU A 58 -19.26 17.12 -0.53
CA LEU A 58 -17.98 16.75 -1.13
C LEU A 58 -17.26 15.67 -0.32
N PHE A 59 -17.17 15.83 1.00
CA PHE A 59 -16.58 14.84 1.89
C PHE A 59 -17.38 13.53 1.91
N GLY A 60 -18.71 13.60 1.81
CA GLY A 60 -19.57 12.42 1.72
C GLY A 60 -19.30 11.62 0.45
N GLU A 61 -19.25 12.27 -0.71
CA GLU A 61 -18.97 11.60 -1.99
C GLU A 61 -17.55 11.00 -2.03
N ILE A 62 -16.54 11.79 -1.65
CA ILE A 62 -15.17 11.31 -1.60
C ILE A 62 -15.01 10.19 -0.55
N GLY A 63 -15.64 10.33 0.61
CA GLY A 63 -15.60 9.32 1.67
C GLY A 63 -16.20 7.98 1.23
N MET A 64 -17.35 8.01 0.55
CA MET A 64 -17.97 6.81 -0.01
C MET A 64 -17.08 6.14 -1.08
N LEU A 65 -16.43 6.94 -1.91
CA LEU A 65 -15.52 6.45 -2.96
C LEU A 65 -14.32 5.70 -2.36
N TRP A 66 -13.79 6.18 -1.24
CA TRP A 66 -12.64 5.57 -0.56
C TRP A 66 -13.03 4.45 0.41
N LEU A 67 -14.30 4.29 0.74
CA LEU A 67 -14.76 3.27 1.69
C LEU A 67 -14.38 1.86 1.24
N LEU A 68 -14.59 1.52 -0.03
CA LEU A 68 -14.31 0.19 -0.56
C LEU A 68 -12.80 -0.13 -0.61
N PRO A 69 -11.92 0.74 -1.12
CA PRO A 69 -10.48 0.54 -1.02
C PRO A 69 -10.00 0.35 0.43
N LEU A 70 -10.47 1.19 1.36
CA LEU A 70 -10.11 1.09 2.77
C LEU A 70 -10.59 -0.22 3.40
N LEU A 71 -11.79 -0.69 3.03
CA LEU A 71 -12.33 -1.96 3.52
C LEU A 71 -11.49 -3.14 3.01
N ILE A 72 -11.04 -3.13 1.77
CA ILE A 72 -10.15 -4.17 1.23
C ILE A 72 -8.83 -4.19 1.99
N VAL A 73 -8.20 -3.02 2.23
CA VAL A 73 -6.96 -2.92 3.02
C VAL A 73 -7.18 -3.43 4.44
N PHE A 74 -8.30 -3.05 5.06
CA PHE A 74 -8.65 -3.47 6.42
C PHE A 74 -8.81 -4.99 6.51
N VAL A 75 -9.54 -5.59 5.57
CA VAL A 75 -9.71 -7.06 5.49
C VAL A 75 -8.37 -7.74 5.25
N ALA A 76 -7.54 -7.23 4.35
CA ALA A 76 -6.21 -7.77 4.06
C ALA A 76 -5.29 -7.70 5.29
N ALA A 77 -5.34 -6.59 6.04
CA ALA A 77 -4.55 -6.42 7.26
C ALA A 77 -4.93 -7.43 8.37
N ILE A 78 -6.19 -7.81 8.45
CA ILE A 78 -6.66 -8.83 9.38
C ILE A 78 -6.39 -10.23 8.84
N ALA A 79 -6.62 -10.46 7.54
CA ALA A 79 -6.46 -11.76 6.91
C ALA A 79 -5.02 -12.28 6.98
N GLY A 80 -4.02 -11.41 6.82
CA GLY A 80 -2.62 -11.82 6.87
C GLY A 80 -2.22 -12.55 8.16
N PRO A 81 -2.38 -11.95 9.34
CA PRO A 81 -2.16 -12.61 10.63
C PRO A 81 -3.13 -13.78 10.89
N PHE A 82 -4.40 -13.63 10.52
CA PHE A 82 -5.43 -14.64 10.78
C PHE A 82 -5.16 -15.96 10.04
N LEU A 83 -4.73 -15.89 8.79
CA LEU A 83 -4.38 -17.07 7.98
C LEU A 83 -3.15 -17.80 8.52
N GLN A 84 -2.25 -17.09 9.23
CA GLN A 84 -1.02 -17.69 9.74
C GLN A 84 -1.18 -18.35 11.12
N ILE A 85 -2.01 -17.79 12.00
CA ILE A 85 -2.06 -18.18 13.41
C ILE A 85 -3.45 -18.69 13.80
N GLY A 86 -4.48 -18.37 12.99
CA GLY A 86 -5.87 -18.58 13.38
C GLY A 86 -6.34 -17.55 14.42
N PRO A 87 -7.55 -17.69 14.96
CA PRO A 87 -8.12 -16.78 15.96
C PRO A 87 -7.45 -16.97 17.32
N LEU A 88 -6.31 -16.32 17.55
CA LEU A 88 -5.62 -16.30 18.84
C LEU A 88 -6.05 -15.06 19.63
N PHE A 89 -7.09 -15.21 20.44
CA PHE A 89 -7.43 -14.25 21.49
C PHE A 89 -6.58 -14.53 22.72
N SER A 90 -5.37 -13.98 22.79
CA SER A 90 -4.51 -14.06 23.97
C SER A 90 -4.49 -12.72 24.69
N ALA A 91 -5.36 -12.57 25.68
CA ALA A 91 -5.37 -11.42 26.60
C ALA A 91 -4.09 -11.36 27.47
N GLU A 92 -3.36 -12.46 27.58
CA GLU A 92 -2.12 -12.56 28.37
C GLU A 92 -0.95 -11.79 27.74
N THR A 93 -0.94 -11.64 26.40
CA THR A 93 0.09 -10.90 25.66
C THR A 93 -0.03 -9.38 25.86
N LEU A 94 -1.20 -8.90 26.27
CA LEU A 94 -1.49 -7.48 26.52
C LEU A 94 -1.09 -7.01 27.92
N LYS A 95 -0.71 -7.91 28.84
CA LYS A 95 -0.26 -7.51 30.16
C LYS A 95 1.13 -6.88 30.09
N PRO A 96 1.27 -5.59 30.45
CA PRO A 96 2.57 -4.94 30.48
C PRO A 96 3.43 -5.57 31.55
N SER A 97 4.53 -6.22 31.18
CA SER A 97 5.51 -6.75 32.10
C SER A 97 6.75 -5.86 32.10
N LEU A 98 6.98 -5.14 33.17
CA LEU A 98 8.14 -4.26 33.36
C LEU A 98 9.48 -5.02 33.23
N SER A 99 9.48 -6.34 33.42
CA SER A 99 10.65 -7.19 33.22
C SER A 99 11.11 -7.33 31.76
N LYS A 100 10.24 -6.97 30.80
CA LYS A 100 10.56 -6.97 29.35
C LYS A 100 11.18 -5.65 28.89
N ILE A 101 11.16 -4.61 29.73
CA ILE A 101 11.67 -3.26 29.43
C ILE A 101 13.06 -3.08 30.07
N SER A 102 14.02 -3.93 29.72
CA SER A 102 15.40 -3.72 30.12
C SER A 102 16.22 -3.21 28.94
N PRO A 103 16.65 -1.92 28.90
CA PRO A 103 17.40 -1.35 27.80
C PRO A 103 18.71 -2.08 27.53
N ILE A 104 19.38 -2.54 28.60
CA ILE A 104 20.69 -3.25 28.51
C ILE A 104 20.53 -4.62 27.86
N LYS A 105 19.46 -5.37 28.18
CA LYS A 105 19.17 -6.65 27.52
C LYS A 105 18.70 -6.44 26.06
N GLY A 106 18.05 -5.33 25.79
CA GLY A 106 17.66 -4.92 24.42
C GLY A 106 18.88 -4.63 23.55
N PHE A 107 19.86 -3.92 24.09
CA PHE A 107 21.09 -3.58 23.36
C PHE A 107 21.90 -4.83 22.99
N GLY A 108 22.05 -5.79 23.90
CA GLY A 108 22.74 -7.05 23.64
C GLY A 108 22.05 -7.92 22.58
N ARG A 109 20.70 -7.82 22.44
CA ARG A 109 19.95 -8.51 21.37
C ARG A 109 20.18 -7.89 20.00
N LEU A 110 20.33 -6.56 19.90
CA LEU A 110 20.59 -5.87 18.64
C LEU A 110 21.92 -6.27 18.00
N PHE A 111 22.94 -6.55 18.82
CA PHE A 111 24.27 -6.97 18.38
C PHE A 111 24.49 -8.49 18.43
N SER A 112 23.43 -9.28 18.49
CA SER A 112 23.54 -10.73 18.41
C SER A 112 23.82 -11.18 16.97
N LEU A 113 24.57 -12.29 16.79
CA LEU A 113 24.80 -12.90 15.48
C LEU A 113 23.49 -13.17 14.72
N ARG A 114 22.42 -13.51 15.45
CA ARG A 114 21.09 -13.72 14.88
C ARG A 114 20.52 -12.43 14.30
N SER A 115 20.64 -11.31 15.02
CA SER A 115 20.19 -10.00 14.56
C SER A 115 20.99 -9.53 13.35
N LEU A 116 22.28 -9.78 13.33
CA LEU A 116 23.15 -9.47 12.18
C LEU A 116 22.76 -10.29 10.94
N MET A 117 22.46 -11.57 11.11
CA MET A 117 21.99 -12.41 10.00
C MET A 117 20.62 -11.94 9.47
N GLU A 118 19.69 -11.57 10.35
CA GLU A 118 18.40 -10.99 9.95
C GLU A 118 18.59 -9.66 9.22
N PHE A 119 19.52 -8.82 9.67
CA PHE A 119 19.87 -7.57 8.98
C PHE A 119 20.42 -7.82 7.58
N VAL A 120 21.37 -8.74 7.41
CA VAL A 120 21.95 -9.10 6.10
C VAL A 120 20.89 -9.64 5.16
N LYS A 121 20.00 -10.53 5.64
CA LYS A 121 18.85 -11.01 4.87
C LYS A 121 17.92 -9.85 4.45
N GLY A 122 17.67 -8.91 5.35
CA GLY A 122 16.85 -7.72 5.05
C GLY A 122 17.48 -6.84 3.96
N VAL A 123 18.78 -6.58 4.05
CA VAL A 123 19.52 -5.81 3.04
C VAL A 123 19.49 -6.52 1.68
N LEU A 124 19.72 -7.84 1.65
CA LEU A 124 19.66 -8.62 0.41
C LEU A 124 18.27 -8.54 -0.23
N LYS A 125 17.18 -8.68 0.55
CA LYS A 125 15.81 -8.55 0.05
C LYS A 125 15.55 -7.18 -0.57
N ILE A 126 15.91 -6.12 0.13
CA ILE A 126 15.76 -4.75 -0.39
C ILE A 126 16.57 -4.55 -1.67
N SER A 127 17.80 -5.06 -1.72
CA SER A 127 18.66 -4.96 -2.91
C SER A 127 18.05 -5.68 -4.11
N VAL A 128 17.51 -6.88 -3.92
CA VAL A 128 16.85 -7.64 -5.01
C VAL A 128 15.60 -6.91 -5.49
N ILE A 129 14.75 -6.43 -4.57
CA ILE A 129 13.54 -5.66 -4.92
C ILE A 129 13.93 -4.39 -5.68
N ALA A 130 14.94 -3.65 -5.20
CA ALA A 130 15.42 -2.45 -5.85
C ALA A 130 15.96 -2.74 -7.26
N ALA A 131 16.75 -3.79 -7.43
CA ALA A 131 17.28 -4.19 -8.74
C ALA A 131 16.16 -4.55 -9.73
N VAL A 132 15.17 -5.32 -9.28
CA VAL A 132 14.00 -5.67 -10.11
C VAL A 132 13.16 -4.45 -10.43
N SER A 133 12.95 -3.55 -9.45
CA SER A 133 12.21 -2.29 -9.68
C SER A 133 12.90 -1.43 -10.73
N VAL A 134 14.21 -1.29 -10.64
CA VAL A 134 15.00 -0.57 -11.65
C VAL A 134 14.89 -1.25 -13.02
N ALA A 135 15.01 -2.58 -13.08
CA ALA A 135 14.90 -3.32 -14.34
C ALA A 135 13.52 -3.16 -15.02
N VAL A 136 12.45 -3.10 -14.22
CA VAL A 136 11.08 -2.87 -14.73
C VAL A 136 10.88 -1.43 -15.19
N LEU A 137 11.43 -0.46 -14.45
CA LEU A 137 11.24 0.97 -14.76
C LEU A 137 12.21 1.46 -15.84
N TRP A 138 13.36 0.84 -16.01
CA TRP A 138 14.38 1.27 -16.98
C TRP A 138 13.85 1.42 -18.41
N PRO A 139 13.08 0.46 -18.98
CA PRO A 139 12.51 0.60 -20.30
C PRO A 139 11.47 1.73 -20.42
N ALA A 140 10.90 2.17 -19.30
CA ALA A 140 9.91 3.24 -19.29
C ALA A 140 10.52 4.65 -19.31
N PHE A 141 11.81 4.81 -19.01
CA PHE A 141 12.48 6.12 -19.01
C PHE A 141 12.33 6.88 -20.33
N PRO A 142 12.51 6.28 -21.53
CA PRO A 142 12.30 6.99 -22.79
C PRO A 142 10.85 7.44 -22.99
N THR A 143 9.89 6.77 -22.36
CA THR A 143 8.47 7.10 -22.46
C THR A 143 8.13 8.35 -21.63
N ILE A 144 8.91 8.64 -20.58
CA ILE A 144 8.72 9.84 -19.74
C ILE A 144 8.87 11.13 -20.58
N GLU A 145 9.77 11.14 -21.55
CA GLU A 145 9.92 12.28 -22.45
C GLU A 145 8.67 12.51 -23.32
N ARG A 146 7.91 11.45 -23.60
CA ARG A 146 6.67 11.51 -24.38
C ARG A 146 5.48 12.00 -23.57
N PHE A 147 5.53 11.96 -22.23
CA PHE A 147 4.44 12.44 -21.35
C PHE A 147 4.10 13.91 -21.58
N ILE A 148 5.03 14.69 -22.10
CA ILE A 148 4.79 16.10 -22.48
C ILE A 148 3.73 16.23 -23.59
N TYR A 149 3.60 15.19 -24.41
CA TYR A 149 2.67 15.14 -25.56
C TYR A 149 1.40 14.33 -25.26
N PHE A 150 1.30 13.71 -24.08
CA PHE A 150 0.15 12.89 -23.70
C PHE A 150 -0.97 13.76 -23.13
N ASP A 151 -2.21 13.40 -23.48
CA ASP A 151 -3.36 13.88 -22.73
C ASP A 151 -3.36 13.28 -21.31
N PHE A 152 -3.97 13.99 -20.37
CA PHE A 152 -4.02 13.59 -18.96
C PHE A 152 -4.53 12.14 -18.77
N SER A 153 -5.52 11.71 -19.57
CA SER A 153 -6.06 10.35 -19.52
C SER A 153 -5.05 9.30 -19.98
N GLN A 154 -4.25 9.59 -20.99
CA GLN A 154 -3.20 8.70 -21.50
C GLN A 154 -2.05 8.58 -20.47
N MET A 155 -1.68 9.70 -19.87
CA MET A 155 -0.66 9.71 -18.82
C MET A 155 -1.07 8.87 -17.62
N LEU A 156 -2.34 8.92 -17.19
CA LEU A 156 -2.85 8.09 -16.11
C LEU A 156 -2.83 6.60 -16.45
N GLN A 157 -3.23 6.23 -17.69
CA GLN A 157 -3.22 4.82 -18.11
C GLN A 157 -1.81 4.24 -18.17
N GLU A 158 -0.84 4.99 -18.69
CA GLU A 158 0.56 4.57 -18.71
C GLU A 158 1.12 4.42 -17.29
N PHE A 159 0.78 5.36 -16.41
CA PHE A 159 1.20 5.30 -15.00
C PHE A 159 0.60 4.08 -14.30
N ASP A 160 -0.69 3.80 -14.47
CA ASP A 160 -1.35 2.62 -13.91
C ASP A 160 -0.71 1.32 -14.41
N MET A 161 -0.41 1.25 -15.70
CA MET A 161 0.25 0.07 -16.28
C MET A 161 1.63 -0.15 -15.69
N LEU A 162 2.46 0.89 -15.59
CA LEU A 162 3.78 0.81 -14.98
C LEU A 162 3.71 0.41 -13.50
N LEU A 163 2.75 0.97 -12.77
CA LEU A 163 2.55 0.65 -11.37
C LEU A 163 2.14 -0.80 -11.17
N LEU A 164 1.23 -1.33 -12.01
CA LEU A 164 0.81 -2.73 -11.96
C LEU A 164 1.96 -3.68 -12.35
N GLN A 165 2.77 -3.34 -13.34
CA GLN A 165 3.95 -4.13 -13.71
C GLN A 165 4.96 -4.16 -12.57
N LEU A 166 5.22 -3.03 -11.92
CA LEU A 166 6.11 -2.94 -10.77
C LEU A 166 5.58 -3.79 -9.60
N LEU A 167 4.30 -3.66 -9.26
CA LEU A 167 3.67 -4.45 -8.21
C LEU A 167 3.73 -5.95 -8.50
N ALA A 168 3.42 -6.36 -9.72
CA ALA A 168 3.48 -7.77 -10.14
C ALA A 168 4.91 -8.32 -10.01
N ALA A 169 5.92 -7.56 -10.44
CA ALA A 169 7.32 -7.95 -10.32
C ALA A 169 7.76 -8.08 -8.85
N VAL A 170 7.40 -7.11 -8.00
CA VAL A 170 7.72 -7.14 -6.57
C VAL A 170 7.01 -8.30 -5.87
N ILE A 171 5.73 -8.55 -6.17
CA ILE A 171 4.97 -9.69 -5.62
C ILE A 171 5.62 -11.02 -6.04
N ALA A 172 6.04 -11.15 -7.30
CA ALA A 172 6.72 -12.35 -7.79
C ALA A 172 8.03 -12.61 -7.03
N VAL A 173 8.86 -11.57 -6.85
CA VAL A 173 10.11 -11.66 -6.08
C VAL A 173 9.84 -12.05 -4.63
N LEU A 174 8.87 -11.40 -3.98
CA LEU A 174 8.52 -11.71 -2.58
C LEU A 174 7.98 -13.13 -2.45
N THR A 175 7.23 -13.63 -3.43
CA THR A 175 6.76 -15.02 -3.46
C THR A 175 7.93 -15.99 -3.50
N ILE A 176 8.93 -15.74 -4.36
CA ILE A 176 10.13 -16.57 -4.44
C ILE A 176 10.90 -16.54 -3.11
N ILE A 177 11.08 -15.36 -2.53
CA ILE A 177 11.77 -15.20 -1.25
C ILE A 177 11.01 -15.92 -0.13
N ALA A 178 9.68 -15.79 -0.07
CA ALA A 178 8.85 -16.44 0.93
C ALA A 178 8.92 -17.98 0.82
N VAL A 179 8.92 -18.52 -0.40
CA VAL A 179 9.09 -19.96 -0.62
C VAL A 179 10.46 -20.43 -0.18
N LEU A 180 11.52 -19.69 -0.49
CA LEU A 180 12.88 -20.03 -0.05
C LEU A 180 13.03 -19.97 1.47
N ASP A 181 12.43 -18.97 2.12
CA ASP A 181 12.45 -18.88 3.59
C ASP A 181 11.64 -20.01 4.26
N TYR A 182 10.59 -20.51 3.60
CA TYR A 182 9.80 -21.64 4.11
C TYR A 182 10.53 -22.98 3.96
N MET A 183 11.37 -23.13 2.95
CA MET A 183 12.14 -24.37 2.70
C MET A 183 13.40 -24.49 3.59
N TYR A 184 13.84 -23.38 4.18
CA TYR A 184 15.04 -23.32 5.03
C TYR A 184 14.71 -23.36 6.51
#